data_9bfc5d7a80090a38c28c0583fa045383
#
_entry.id   9bfc5d7a80090a38c28c0583fa045383
#
_cell.length_a   1.000
_cell.length_b   1.000
_cell.length_c   1.000
_cell.angle_alpha   90.00
_cell.angle_beta   90.00
_cell.angle_gamma   90.00
#
_symmetry.space_group_name_H-M   'P 1'
#
loop_
_entity.id
_entity.type
_entity.pdbx_description
1 polymer ?
#
loop_
_entity_poly.entity_id
_entity_poly.type
_entity_poly.pdbx_seq_one_letter_code
_entity_poly.pdbx_strand_id
1 'polypeptide(L)'
;MKKMVRNRIIAAAALSSLLCGVALASSAVTTKKIEANYMGIRLVVDGKEVTPKDPNGNVVEPFASNGTTYLPVRAVSEALGKEVTWDGDTATIYVGEVPGQTDSWMKLLPPYQVNS
;
A
#
# COMPACT_ATOMS: atom_id res chain seq x y z
N MET A 1 65.54 10.86 18.10
CA MET A 1 64.92 10.82 18.06
C MET A 1 63.73 10.89 17.86
N LYS A 2 63.29 10.75 17.77
CA LYS A 2 62.43 10.70 17.66
C LYS A 2 61.42 10.50 17.48
N LYS A 3 60.92 10.26 17.52
CA LYS A 3 60.10 9.94 17.37
C LYS A 3 59.02 9.85 17.38
N MET A 4 58.60 9.75 17.49
CA MET A 4 57.73 9.60 17.48
C MET A 4 56.68 9.72 17.40
N VAL A 5 56.21 9.52 17.27
CA VAL A 5 55.28 9.66 17.22
C VAL A 5 54.26 9.53 17.03
N ARG A 6 53.86 9.40 17.12
CA ARG A 6 53.06 9.17 16.93
C ARG A 6 52.08 8.82 16.88
N ASN A 7 51.49 8.47 16.69
CA ASN A 7 50.68 7.93 16.66
C ASN A 7 49.54 8.09 17.15
N ARG A 8 49.28 8.22 17.62
CA ARG A 8 48.47 8.41 18.07
C ARG A 8 47.23 8.57 17.67
N ILE A 9 46.91 8.63 17.36
CA ILE A 9 46.04 9.05 16.71
C ILE A 9 44.96 8.37 16.43
N ILE A 10 45.06 7.42 16.36
CA ILE A 10 44.26 6.66 15.96
C ILE A 10 43.08 6.42 16.66
N ALA A 11 42.97 6.55 17.71
CA ALA A 11 41.90 6.21 18.56
C ALA A 11 40.60 6.85 18.21
N ALA A 12 40.67 7.94 17.60
CA ALA A 12 39.45 8.64 17.31
C ALA A 12 38.51 7.92 16.39
N ALA A 13 39.05 7.08 15.59
CA ALA A 13 38.24 6.43 14.60
C ALA A 13 37.20 5.49 15.18
N ALA A 14 37.48 4.94 16.30
CA ALA A 14 36.60 3.94 16.83
C ALA A 14 35.27 4.45 17.27
N LEU A 15 35.17 5.72 17.53
CA LEU A 15 33.97 6.25 18.11
C LEU A 15 32.83 6.39 17.14
N SER A 16 33.14 6.49 15.91
CA SER A 16 32.08 6.72 14.94
C SER A 16 31.15 5.55 14.75
N SER A 17 31.58 4.38 15.12
CA SER A 17 30.77 3.20 14.90
C SER A 17 29.53 3.11 15.77
N LEU A 18 29.46 3.90 16.79
CA LEU A 18 28.35 3.80 17.72
C LEU A 18 27.07 4.39 17.23
N LEU A 19 27.12 5.08 16.14
CA LEU A 19 25.94 5.80 15.69
C LEU A 19 24.98 4.96 14.90
N CYS A 20 25.28 3.72 14.71
CA CYS A 20 24.49 2.88 13.86
C CYS A 20 23.25 2.33 14.50
N GLY A 21 22.82 2.87 15.59
CA GLY A 21 21.87 2.18 16.39
C GLY A 21 20.45 2.16 15.95
N VAL A 22 20.03 3.02 15.08
CA VAL A 22 18.60 3.11 14.81
C VAL A 22 18.33 2.76 13.37
N ALA A 23 18.06 1.51 13.15
CA ALA A 23 17.49 1.10 11.90
C ALA A 23 16.00 1.38 11.96
N LEU A 24 15.62 2.50 11.43
CA LEU A 24 14.22 2.73 11.18
C LEU A 24 13.83 1.79 10.06
N ALA A 25 13.04 0.80 10.40
CA ALA A 25 12.49 -0.10 9.42
C ALA A 25 11.46 0.66 8.59
N SER A 26 11.93 1.41 7.63
CA SER A 26 11.05 1.87 6.58
C SER A 26 10.89 0.69 5.63
N SER A 27 9.67 0.32 5.35
CA SER A 27 9.42 -0.70 4.35
C SER A 27 10.00 -0.20 3.04
N ALA A 28 11.01 -0.89 2.57
CA ALA A 28 11.69 -0.53 1.34
C ALA A 28 10.76 -0.76 0.17
N VAL A 29 10.51 0.29 -0.60
CA VAL A 29 9.77 0.16 -1.84
C VAL A 29 10.69 -0.49 -2.87
N THR A 30 10.27 -1.63 -3.38
CA THR A 30 11.00 -2.32 -4.44
C THR A 30 10.33 -2.02 -5.77
N THR A 31 11.11 -1.56 -6.73
CA THR A 31 10.60 -1.27 -8.07
C THR A 31 10.93 -2.43 -9.01
N LYS A 32 9.94 -2.86 -9.77
CA LYS A 32 10.11 -3.91 -10.77
C LYS A 32 9.56 -3.43 -12.10
N LYS A 33 10.19 -3.83 -13.17
CA LYS A 33 9.69 -3.59 -14.52
C LYS A 33 8.83 -4.77 -14.93
N ILE A 34 7.70 -4.50 -15.52
CA ILE A 34 6.82 -5.52 -16.02
C ILE A 34 6.46 -5.20 -17.47
N GLU A 35 6.14 -6.23 -18.22
CA GLU A 35 5.59 -6.07 -19.57
C GLU A 35 4.08 -6.05 -19.46
N ALA A 36 3.49 -4.92 -19.81
CA ALA A 36 2.04 -4.73 -19.74
C ALA A 36 1.46 -4.86 -21.13
N ASN A 37 0.59 -5.84 -21.31
CA ASN A 37 -0.06 -6.10 -22.59
C ASN A 37 -1.46 -5.51 -22.57
N TYR A 38 -1.68 -4.49 -23.35
CA TYR A 38 -2.99 -3.84 -23.52
C TYR A 38 -3.72 -4.47 -24.70
N MET A 39 -4.83 -5.12 -24.44
CA MET A 39 -5.57 -5.86 -25.45
C MET A 39 -7.07 -5.53 -25.45
N GLY A 40 -7.42 -4.36 -24.95
CA GLY A 40 -8.81 -3.94 -24.90
C GLY A 40 -9.65 -4.71 -23.90
N ILE A 41 -9.08 -5.02 -22.73
CA ILE A 41 -9.78 -5.77 -21.70
C ILE A 41 -10.96 -4.94 -21.18
N ARG A 42 -12.14 -5.56 -21.22
CA ARG A 42 -13.36 -4.91 -20.73
C ARG A 42 -13.72 -5.46 -19.37
N LEU A 43 -14.21 -4.59 -18.50
CA LEU A 43 -14.71 -4.95 -17.19
C LEU A 43 -16.24 -4.93 -17.23
N VAL A 44 -16.84 -6.07 -16.91
CA VAL A 44 -18.29 -6.19 -16.79
C VAL A 44 -18.59 -6.68 -15.38
N VAL A 45 -19.39 -5.94 -14.63
CA VAL A 45 -19.78 -6.28 -13.27
C VAL A 45 -21.30 -6.37 -13.22
N ASP A 46 -21.81 -7.51 -12.81
CA ASP A 46 -23.25 -7.79 -12.75
C ASP A 46 -23.98 -7.42 -14.06
N GLY A 47 -23.34 -7.78 -15.17
CA GLY A 47 -23.92 -7.54 -16.49
C GLY A 47 -23.77 -6.12 -17.02
N LYS A 48 -23.16 -5.22 -16.27
CA LYS A 48 -22.96 -3.84 -16.69
C LYS A 48 -21.51 -3.56 -16.98
N GLU A 49 -21.23 -2.92 -18.09
CA GLU A 49 -19.88 -2.52 -18.44
C GLU A 49 -19.44 -1.35 -17.57
N VAL A 50 -18.26 -1.49 -16.98
CA VAL A 50 -17.67 -0.49 -16.09
C VAL A 50 -16.37 0.00 -16.72
N THR A 51 -16.23 1.30 -16.85
CA THR A 51 -14.99 1.91 -17.30
C THR A 51 -14.15 2.26 -16.08
N PRO A 52 -13.01 1.56 -15.86
CA PRO A 52 -12.19 1.85 -14.69
C PRO A 52 -11.60 3.25 -14.78
N LYS A 53 -11.61 3.95 -13.65
CA LYS A 53 -11.06 5.31 -13.56
C LYS A 53 -10.24 5.45 -12.29
N ASP A 54 -9.28 6.36 -12.34
CA ASP A 54 -8.52 6.74 -11.17
C ASP A 54 -9.33 7.77 -10.33
N PRO A 55 -8.82 8.14 -9.13
CA PRO A 55 -9.52 9.12 -8.30
C PRO A 55 -9.71 10.49 -8.97
N ASN A 56 -8.95 10.79 -10.00
CA ASN A 56 -9.06 12.06 -10.73
C ASN A 56 -10.03 11.98 -11.89
N GLY A 57 -10.62 10.82 -12.13
CA GLY A 57 -11.56 10.59 -13.21
C GLY A 57 -10.94 10.18 -14.54
N ASN A 58 -9.62 9.96 -14.58
CA ASN A 58 -8.97 9.52 -15.81
C ASN A 58 -9.19 8.02 -15.99
N VAL A 59 -9.44 7.63 -17.23
CA VAL A 59 -9.62 6.22 -17.56
C VAL A 59 -8.31 5.46 -17.33
N VAL A 60 -8.39 4.34 -16.64
CA VAL A 60 -7.26 3.44 -16.43
C VAL A 60 -7.54 2.16 -17.17
N GLU A 61 -6.76 1.89 -18.21
CA GLU A 61 -6.94 0.70 -19.01
C GLU A 61 -6.38 -0.53 -18.32
N PRO A 62 -7.17 -1.61 -18.17
CA PRO A 62 -6.66 -2.86 -17.64
C PRO A 62 -5.63 -3.47 -18.59
N PHE A 63 -4.68 -4.17 -18.04
CA PHE A 63 -3.66 -4.86 -18.83
C PHE A 63 -3.36 -6.23 -18.26
N ALA A 64 -2.74 -7.08 -19.07
CA ALA A 64 -2.30 -8.41 -18.65
C ALA A 64 -0.77 -8.44 -18.60
N SER A 65 -0.25 -9.14 -17.61
CA SER A 65 1.19 -9.40 -17.48
C SER A 65 1.39 -10.80 -16.92
N ASN A 66 2.19 -11.61 -17.60
CA ASN A 66 2.45 -12.99 -17.18
C ASN A 66 1.18 -13.81 -16.88
N GLY A 67 0.15 -13.64 -17.68
CA GLY A 67 -1.09 -14.38 -17.51
C GLY A 67 -2.02 -13.87 -16.42
N THR A 68 -1.67 -12.77 -15.77
CA THR A 68 -2.50 -12.13 -14.75
C THR A 68 -3.04 -10.81 -15.28
N THR A 69 -4.32 -10.57 -15.07
CA THR A 69 -4.95 -9.32 -15.44
C THR A 69 -4.89 -8.32 -14.27
N TYR A 70 -4.39 -7.14 -14.54
CA TYR A 70 -4.30 -6.06 -13.55
C TYR A 70 -5.30 -4.97 -13.89
N LEU A 71 -6.05 -4.54 -12.89
CA LEU A 71 -7.04 -3.48 -13.05
C LEU A 71 -7.23 -2.75 -11.72
N PRO A 72 -7.75 -1.52 -11.74
CA PRO A 72 -7.93 -0.75 -10.51
C PRO A 72 -8.94 -1.43 -9.60
N VAL A 73 -8.51 -1.80 -8.41
CA VAL A 73 -9.37 -2.47 -7.44
C VAL A 73 -10.55 -1.59 -7.03
N ARG A 74 -10.37 -0.27 -7.00
CA ARG A 74 -11.45 0.65 -6.64
C ARG A 74 -12.60 0.56 -7.63
N ALA A 75 -12.32 0.48 -8.92
CA ALA A 75 -13.35 0.40 -9.93
C ALA A 75 -14.21 -0.86 -9.77
N VAL A 76 -13.59 -1.99 -9.48
CA VAL A 76 -14.31 -3.25 -9.26
C VAL A 76 -15.12 -3.17 -7.97
N SER A 77 -14.51 -2.68 -6.91
CA SER A 77 -15.12 -2.65 -5.58
C SER A 77 -16.33 -1.71 -5.54
N GLU A 78 -16.19 -0.52 -6.10
CA GLU A 78 -17.28 0.44 -6.16
C GLU A 78 -18.43 -0.07 -7.02
N ALA A 79 -18.12 -0.76 -8.11
CA ALA A 79 -19.15 -1.38 -8.95
C ALA A 79 -19.94 -2.45 -8.19
N LEU A 80 -19.33 -3.05 -7.17
CA LEU A 80 -19.97 -4.02 -6.28
C LEU A 80 -20.58 -3.37 -5.03
N GLY A 81 -20.56 -2.05 -4.94
CA GLY A 81 -21.10 -1.32 -3.79
C GLY A 81 -20.21 -1.34 -2.56
N LYS A 82 -18.91 -1.54 -2.73
CA LYS A 82 -17.96 -1.56 -1.63
C LYS A 82 -17.02 -0.37 -1.71
N GLU A 83 -16.71 0.22 -0.55
CA GLU A 83 -15.72 1.27 -0.46
C GLU A 83 -14.32 0.68 -0.46
N VAL A 84 -13.36 1.46 -0.89
CA VAL A 84 -11.96 1.08 -0.87
C VAL A 84 -11.17 2.13 -0.07
N THR A 85 -10.48 1.67 0.95
CA THR A 85 -9.62 2.51 1.78
C THR A 85 -8.18 2.05 1.62
N TRP A 86 -7.28 3.00 1.46
CA TRP A 86 -5.85 2.74 1.39
C TRP A 86 -5.17 3.22 2.66
N ASP A 87 -4.48 2.32 3.32
CA ASP A 87 -3.62 2.65 4.45
C ASP A 87 -2.16 2.65 3.98
N GLY A 88 -1.61 3.84 3.85
CA GLY A 88 -0.24 4.01 3.37
C GLY A 88 0.83 3.61 4.38
N ASP A 89 0.50 3.59 5.67
CA ASP A 89 1.47 3.23 6.71
C ASP A 89 1.75 1.74 6.73
N THR A 90 0.72 0.96 6.46
CA THR A 90 0.83 -0.51 6.45
C THR A 90 0.80 -1.10 5.05
N ALA A 91 0.66 -0.25 4.02
CA ALA A 91 0.51 -0.66 2.63
C ALA A 91 -0.64 -1.65 2.46
N THR A 92 -1.78 -1.34 3.08
CA THR A 92 -2.93 -2.23 3.09
C THR A 92 -4.11 -1.59 2.35
N ILE A 93 -4.75 -2.40 1.53
CA ILE A 93 -5.99 -2.02 0.86
C ILE A 93 -7.14 -2.72 1.58
N TYR A 94 -8.10 -1.93 2.04
CA TYR A 94 -9.32 -2.47 2.63
C TYR A 94 -10.46 -2.32 1.63
N VAL A 95 -11.16 -3.40 1.38
CA VAL A 95 -12.37 -3.40 0.55
C VAL A 95 -13.53 -3.67 1.50
N GLY A 96 -14.39 -2.68 1.67
CA GLY A 96 -15.46 -2.74 2.63
C GLY A 96 -15.04 -2.25 4.00
N GLU A 97 -15.30 -3.03 5.02
CA GLU A 97 -15.04 -2.59 6.39
C GLU A 97 -13.55 -2.52 6.72
N VAL A 98 -13.19 -1.48 7.46
CA VAL A 98 -11.85 -1.34 8.01
C VAL A 98 -11.89 -1.81 9.46
N PRO A 99 -11.08 -2.80 9.85
CA PRO A 99 -11.09 -3.29 11.22
C PRO A 99 -10.80 -2.16 12.22
N GLY A 100 -11.60 -2.08 13.24
CA GLY A 100 -11.45 -1.07 14.29
C GLY A 100 -12.08 0.27 13.98
N GLN A 101 -12.55 0.51 12.77
CA GLN A 101 -13.38 1.67 12.46
C GLN A 101 -14.83 1.27 12.56
N THR A 102 -15.34 1.29 13.75
CA THR A 102 -16.79 1.29 13.92
C THR A 102 -17.26 2.72 13.66
N ASP A 103 -18.11 2.85 12.71
CA ASP A 103 -18.75 4.14 12.46
C ASP A 103 -19.32 4.66 13.76
N SER A 104 -19.00 5.89 14.09
CA SER A 104 -19.36 6.47 15.38
C SER A 104 -20.87 6.44 15.63
N TRP A 105 -21.67 6.38 14.58
CA TRP A 105 -23.11 6.27 14.70
C TRP A 105 -23.56 4.88 15.14
N MET A 106 -22.79 3.84 14.84
CA MET A 106 -23.11 2.48 15.31
C MET A 106 -23.05 2.36 16.83
N LYS A 107 -22.23 3.21 17.46
CA LYS A 107 -22.17 3.24 18.93
C LYS A 107 -23.42 3.85 19.55
N LEU A 108 -24.18 4.58 18.77
CA LEU A 108 -25.39 5.22 19.24
C LEU A 108 -26.63 4.36 19.04
N LEU A 109 -26.51 3.26 18.32
CA LEU A 109 -27.62 2.33 18.15
C LEU A 109 -27.68 1.39 19.34
N PRO A 110 -28.86 1.11 19.86
CA PRO A 110 -28.99 0.08 20.88
C PRO A 110 -28.54 -1.25 20.27
N PRO A 111 -28.01 -2.15 21.07
CA PRO A 111 -27.61 -3.44 20.57
C PRO A 111 -28.80 -4.10 19.88
N TYR A 112 -28.54 -4.52 18.63
CA TYR A 112 -29.58 -5.21 17.87
C TYR A 112 -29.96 -6.48 18.60
N GLN A 113 -31.18 -6.49 19.09
CA GLN A 113 -31.71 -7.69 19.72
C GLN A 113 -32.35 -8.54 18.65
N VAL A 114 -31.71 -9.64 18.37
CA VAL A 114 -32.30 -10.65 17.53
C VAL A 114 -33.36 -11.36 18.40
N ASN A 115 -34.61 -11.01 18.21
CA ASN A 115 -35.68 -11.81 18.77
C ASN A 115 -35.76 -13.09 17.97
N SER A 116 -35.27 -14.11 18.55
CA SER A 116 -35.43 -15.44 18.00
C SER A 116 -36.86 -15.93 18.23
#